data_28920c24755bcc59f6b7e46a2bbb7883
#
_entry.id   28920c24755bcc59f6b7e46a2bbb7883
#
_cell.length_a   1.000
_cell.length_b   1.000
_cell.length_c   1.000
_cell.angle_alpha   90.00
_cell.angle_beta   90.00
_cell.angle_gamma   90.00
#
_symmetry.space_group_name_H-M   'P 1'
#
loop_
_entity.id
_entity.type
_entity.pdbx_description
1 polymer ?
#
loop_
_entity_poly.entity_id
_entity_poly.type
_entity_poly.pdbx_seq_one_letter_code
_entity_poly.pdbx_strand_id
1 'polypeptide(L)'
;MCFFIALLPATTSPAQAAPPGLGSIFITDLKIKGSLPQGEWVKVTNTGKTNVNMKGWKIVEQGHKYTYVFPSYNLKAKSTVILYTGRGKNTASALYWGRSAGAWTDSGDTATLYCYCGARASTMKK
;
A
#
# COMPACT_ATOMS: atom_id res chain seq x y z
N MET A 1 -6.91 34.90 -38.25
CA MET A 1 -7.05 34.51 -37.80
C MET A 1 -6.95 33.76 -36.99
N CYS A 2 -6.76 33.38 -36.55
CA CYS A 2 -6.76 32.67 -35.88
C CYS A 2 -6.72 32.33 -34.92
N PHE A 3 -6.63 32.27 -34.45
CA PHE A 3 -6.64 31.92 -33.62
C PHE A 3 -7.13 31.48 -32.84
N PHE A 4 -7.44 31.46 -32.60
CA PHE A 4 -7.93 31.03 -32.00
C PHE A 4 -8.14 30.18 -31.55
N ILE A 5 -8.00 29.94 -31.62
CA ILE A 5 -8.10 29.02 -31.48
C ILE A 5 -7.91 28.53 -30.43
N ALA A 6 -7.21 28.83 -30.17
CA ALA A 6 -6.83 28.53 -29.08
C ALA A 6 -7.85 28.21 -28.19
N LEU A 7 -8.68 28.48 -28.40
CA LEU A 7 -9.59 28.26 -27.66
C LEU A 7 -9.84 27.07 -27.27
N LEU A 8 -9.49 26.50 -27.66
CA LEU A 8 -9.73 25.42 -27.39
C LEU A 8 -9.49 24.97 -26.31
N PRO A 9 -8.89 25.04 -26.04
CA PRO A 9 -8.66 24.44 -25.06
C PRO A 9 -9.33 24.32 -24.10
N ALA A 10 -9.77 24.89 -24.25
CA ALA A 10 -10.58 24.80 -23.39
C ALA A 10 -11.04 23.62 -23.07
N THR A 11 -10.67 22.88 -23.62
CA THR A 11 -11.07 21.78 -23.38
C THR A 11 -10.45 21.25 -22.37
N THR A 12 -10.81 21.24 -21.37
CA THR A 12 -10.30 20.54 -20.35
C THR A 12 -10.78 19.20 -20.40
N SER A 13 -9.94 18.27 -20.18
CA SER A 13 -10.33 16.91 -19.91
C SER A 13 -11.08 16.86 -18.61
N PRO A 14 -12.05 16.00 -18.50
CA PRO A 14 -12.66 15.74 -17.20
C PRO A 14 -11.60 15.28 -16.22
N ALA A 15 -11.71 15.68 -15.00
CA ALA A 15 -10.83 15.19 -13.98
C ALA A 15 -10.95 13.68 -13.89
N GLN A 16 -9.83 12.98 -13.83
CA GLN A 16 -9.85 11.55 -13.67
C GLN A 16 -10.18 11.20 -12.23
N ALA A 17 -10.96 10.17 -12.05
CA ALA A 17 -11.25 9.66 -10.73
C ALA A 17 -9.95 9.15 -10.09
N ALA A 18 -9.84 9.29 -8.79
CA ALA A 18 -8.73 8.72 -8.06
C ALA A 18 -8.73 7.19 -8.21
N PRO A 19 -7.56 6.55 -8.19
CA PRO A 19 -7.49 5.09 -8.21
C PRO A 19 -8.28 4.50 -7.05
N PRO A 20 -8.94 3.35 -7.26
CA PRO A 20 -9.67 2.71 -6.17
C PRO A 20 -8.78 2.49 -4.96
N GLY A 21 -9.27 2.87 -3.80
CA GLY A 21 -8.56 2.69 -2.54
C GLY A 21 -7.69 3.87 -2.13
N LEU A 22 -7.30 4.75 -3.05
CA LEU A 22 -6.52 5.91 -2.66
C LEU A 22 -7.40 6.84 -1.84
N GLY A 23 -6.98 7.10 -0.60
CA GLY A 23 -7.79 7.87 0.35
C GLY A 23 -8.61 7.01 1.30
N SER A 24 -8.64 5.70 1.10
CA SER A 24 -9.37 4.80 2.02
C SER A 24 -8.51 3.66 2.55
N ILE A 25 -7.36 3.39 1.95
CA ILE A 25 -6.46 2.32 2.39
C ILE A 25 -5.31 2.95 3.19
N PHE A 26 -5.14 2.50 4.42
CA PHE A 26 -4.12 3.06 5.31
C PHE A 26 -3.34 1.97 6.01
N ILE A 27 -2.06 2.27 6.33
CA ILE A 27 -1.32 1.49 7.30
C ILE A 27 -1.87 1.89 8.66
N THR A 28 -2.36 0.93 9.41
CA THR A 28 -2.99 1.21 10.70
C THR A 28 -2.16 0.74 11.89
N ASP A 29 -1.17 -0.10 11.66
CA ASP A 29 -0.21 -0.48 12.68
C ASP A 29 1.04 -1.09 12.04
N LEU A 30 2.14 -1.12 12.80
CA LEU A 30 3.44 -1.59 12.34
C LEU A 30 4.21 -2.16 13.52
N LYS A 31 4.78 -3.34 13.36
CA LYS A 31 5.69 -3.93 14.34
C LYS A 31 7.01 -4.24 13.67
N ILE A 32 8.06 -3.56 14.10
CA ILE A 32 9.37 -3.61 13.45
C ILE A 32 10.36 -4.55 14.13
N LYS A 33 9.98 -5.18 15.24
CA LYS A 33 10.82 -6.10 15.98
C LYS A 33 10.09 -7.38 16.25
N GLY A 34 10.78 -8.46 16.18
CA GLY A 34 10.25 -9.75 16.60
C GLY A 34 10.84 -10.85 15.74
N SER A 35 10.67 -12.07 16.22
CA SER A 35 11.19 -13.23 15.51
C SER A 35 10.32 -13.58 14.33
N LEU A 36 10.95 -13.80 13.16
CA LEU A 36 10.22 -14.28 12.00
C LEU A 36 9.70 -15.70 12.29
N PRO A 37 8.61 -16.10 11.63
CA PRO A 37 7.98 -15.39 10.49
C PRO A 37 6.96 -14.33 10.85
N GLN A 38 6.46 -14.27 12.06
CA GLN A 38 5.32 -13.42 12.40
C GLN A 38 5.65 -12.30 13.39
N GLY A 39 6.90 -12.15 13.77
CA GLY A 39 7.29 -11.15 14.76
C GLY A 39 7.32 -9.74 14.21
N GLU A 40 7.53 -9.58 12.90
CA GLU A 40 7.47 -8.28 12.23
C GLU A 40 6.26 -8.27 11.28
N TRP A 41 5.51 -7.19 11.28
CA TRP A 41 4.33 -7.11 10.44
C TRP A 41 3.84 -5.68 10.21
N VAL A 42 3.02 -5.51 9.17
CA VAL A 42 2.33 -4.27 8.85
C VAL A 42 0.84 -4.58 8.74
N LYS A 43 0.02 -3.79 9.40
CA LYS A 43 -1.43 -3.89 9.24
C LYS A 43 -1.90 -2.84 8.25
N VAL A 44 -2.71 -3.26 7.29
CA VAL A 44 -3.30 -2.38 6.29
C VAL A 44 -4.81 -2.54 6.34
N THR A 45 -5.50 -1.42 6.47
CA THR A 45 -6.95 -1.42 6.63
C THR A 45 -7.62 -0.68 5.49
N ASN A 46 -8.67 -1.28 4.95
CA ASN A 46 -9.57 -0.62 4.03
C ASN A 46 -10.70 0.01 4.85
N THR A 47 -10.65 1.33 4.99
CA THR A 47 -11.65 2.07 5.77
C THR A 47 -12.87 2.43 4.94
N GLY A 48 -12.84 2.14 3.65
CA GLY A 48 -13.90 2.50 2.71
C GLY A 48 -15.08 1.54 2.71
N LYS A 49 -16.01 1.81 1.83
CA LYS A 49 -17.25 1.03 1.70
C LYS A 49 -17.20 0.04 0.55
N THR A 50 -16.12 0.03 -0.22
CA THR A 50 -15.98 -0.87 -1.37
C THR A 50 -14.72 -1.69 -1.22
N ASN A 51 -14.74 -2.90 -1.76
CA ASN A 51 -13.58 -3.77 -1.79
C ASN A 51 -12.53 -3.19 -2.74
N VAL A 52 -11.26 -3.38 -2.43
CA VAL A 52 -10.16 -2.88 -3.26
C VAL A 52 -9.21 -4.03 -3.60
N ASN A 53 -8.96 -4.23 -4.89
CA ASN A 53 -7.91 -5.17 -5.30
C ASN A 53 -6.56 -4.48 -5.13
N MET A 54 -5.74 -5.04 -4.28
CA MET A 54 -4.44 -4.47 -3.92
C MET A 54 -3.32 -4.79 -4.93
N LYS A 55 -3.62 -5.47 -6.03
CA LYS A 55 -2.59 -5.85 -6.99
C LYS A 55 -1.73 -4.67 -7.40
N GLY A 56 -0.42 -4.80 -7.25
CA GLY A 56 0.53 -3.77 -7.63
C GLY A 56 0.76 -2.67 -6.61
N TRP A 57 -0.01 -2.64 -5.54
CA TRP A 57 0.31 -1.74 -4.43
C TRP A 57 1.60 -2.19 -3.78
N LYS A 58 2.34 -1.27 -3.16
CA LYS A 58 3.66 -1.56 -2.59
C LYS A 58 3.79 -1.04 -1.20
N ILE A 59 4.50 -1.79 -0.36
CA ILE A 59 4.96 -1.31 0.94
C ILE A 59 6.47 -1.27 0.90
N VAL A 60 7.04 -0.13 1.29
CA VAL A 60 8.47 0.13 1.24
C VAL A 60 8.93 0.57 2.62
N GLU A 61 10.06 0.04 3.11
CA GLU A 61 10.68 0.51 4.34
C GLU A 61 11.47 1.82 4.07
N GLN A 62 11.85 2.52 5.12
CA GLN A 62 12.42 3.86 5.01
C GLN A 62 13.66 3.93 4.12
N GLY A 63 14.51 2.93 4.17
CA GLY A 63 15.74 2.89 3.38
C GLY A 63 15.52 2.54 1.92
N HIS A 64 14.31 2.19 1.52
CA HIS A 64 13.97 1.74 0.16
C HIS A 64 14.77 0.51 -0.28
N LYS A 65 15.26 -0.26 0.68
CA LYS A 65 16.04 -1.45 0.37
C LYS A 65 15.15 -2.64 0.06
N TYR A 66 14.00 -2.71 0.73
CA TYR A 66 13.06 -3.82 0.57
C TYR A 66 11.69 -3.30 0.22
N THR A 67 11.08 -3.92 -0.77
CA THR A 67 9.75 -3.55 -1.25
C THR A 67 8.88 -4.79 -1.32
N TYR A 68 7.70 -4.72 -0.73
CA TYR A 68 6.68 -5.74 -0.90
C TYR A 68 5.68 -5.25 -1.94
N VAL A 69 5.42 -6.08 -2.95
CA VAL A 69 4.41 -5.80 -3.97
C VAL A 69 3.25 -6.74 -3.74
N PHE A 70 2.06 -6.17 -3.53
CA PHE A 70 0.88 -7.00 -3.31
C PHE A 70 0.53 -7.80 -4.56
N PRO A 71 0.23 -9.09 -4.39
CA PRO A 71 -0.35 -9.88 -5.48
C PRO A 71 -1.80 -9.45 -5.69
N SER A 72 -2.49 -10.09 -6.61
CA SER A 72 -3.94 -9.92 -6.69
C SER A 72 -4.56 -10.37 -5.37
N TYR A 73 -5.06 -9.41 -4.61
CA TYR A 73 -5.61 -9.64 -3.29
C TYR A 73 -6.73 -8.64 -3.06
N ASN A 74 -7.91 -9.14 -2.72
CA ASN A 74 -9.07 -8.31 -2.52
C ASN A 74 -9.19 -7.93 -1.04
N LEU A 75 -8.83 -6.71 -0.70
CA LEU A 75 -9.00 -6.19 0.66
C LEU A 75 -10.42 -5.67 0.80
N LYS A 76 -11.24 -6.43 1.52
CA LYS A 76 -12.65 -6.11 1.64
C LYS A 76 -12.89 -4.83 2.39
N ALA A 77 -14.01 -4.19 2.10
CA ALA A 77 -14.45 -2.99 2.81
C ALA A 77 -14.44 -3.22 4.32
N LYS A 78 -13.93 -2.25 5.06
CA LYS A 78 -13.90 -2.26 6.52
C LYS A 78 -13.07 -3.40 7.12
N SER A 79 -12.17 -4.00 6.34
CA SER A 79 -11.35 -5.12 6.77
C SER A 79 -9.88 -4.73 6.86
N THR A 80 -9.13 -5.51 7.64
CA THR A 80 -7.69 -5.35 7.82
C THR A 80 -6.99 -6.61 7.35
N VAL A 81 -5.85 -6.43 6.68
CA VAL A 81 -4.95 -7.52 6.36
C VAL A 81 -3.63 -7.28 7.10
N ILE A 82 -3.00 -8.34 7.57
CA ILE A 82 -1.69 -8.27 8.19
C ILE A 82 -0.68 -8.83 7.20
N LEU A 83 0.34 -8.04 6.87
CA LEU A 83 1.47 -8.50 6.10
C LEU A 83 2.59 -8.88 7.07
N TYR A 84 2.85 -10.16 7.19
CA TYR A 84 3.98 -10.66 7.98
C TYR A 84 5.25 -10.67 7.13
N THR A 85 6.37 -10.33 7.73
CA THR A 85 7.65 -10.24 7.00
C THR A 85 8.17 -11.62 6.58
N GLY A 86 7.95 -12.62 7.39
CA GLY A 86 8.49 -13.95 7.16
C GLY A 86 7.69 -14.79 6.19
N ARG A 87 7.95 -16.09 6.22
CA ARG A 87 7.32 -17.05 5.32
C ARG A 87 6.07 -17.62 5.94
N GLY A 88 5.10 -17.89 5.10
CA GLY A 88 3.84 -18.50 5.51
C GLY A 88 2.91 -18.60 4.32
N LYS A 89 1.71 -19.10 4.57
CA LYS A 89 0.71 -19.28 3.55
C LYS A 89 -0.28 -18.12 3.58
N ASN A 90 -0.46 -17.46 2.45
CA ASN A 90 -1.39 -16.36 2.34
C ASN A 90 -2.83 -16.83 2.56
N THR A 91 -3.59 -16.04 3.30
CA THR A 91 -5.02 -16.24 3.54
C THR A 91 -5.77 -14.95 3.28
N ALA A 92 -7.07 -14.96 3.52
CA ALA A 92 -7.89 -13.75 3.32
C ALA A 92 -7.52 -12.61 4.29
N SER A 93 -6.90 -12.93 5.43
CA SER A 93 -6.55 -11.91 6.45
C SER A 93 -5.07 -11.79 6.71
N ALA A 94 -4.24 -12.62 6.11
CA ALA A 94 -2.80 -12.63 6.35
C ALA A 94 -2.03 -12.89 5.06
N LEU A 95 -1.09 -12.01 4.78
CA LEU A 95 -0.16 -12.17 3.68
C LEU A 95 1.25 -12.31 4.24
N TYR A 96 2.12 -12.97 3.51
CA TYR A 96 3.50 -13.20 3.93
C TYR A 96 4.45 -12.71 2.85
N TRP A 97 5.40 -11.87 3.28
CA TRP A 97 6.44 -11.35 2.38
C TRP A 97 7.37 -12.46 1.90
N GLY A 98 7.57 -13.47 2.75
CA GLY A 98 8.41 -14.60 2.39
C GLY A 98 9.89 -14.41 2.65
N ARG A 99 10.27 -13.46 3.48
CA ARG A 99 11.67 -13.20 3.76
C ARG A 99 12.22 -14.16 4.81
N SER A 100 13.50 -14.48 4.69
CA SER A 100 14.21 -15.27 5.70
C SER A 100 14.92 -14.38 6.72
N ALA A 101 14.95 -13.07 6.50
CA ALA A 101 15.53 -12.08 7.41
C ALA A 101 14.58 -10.90 7.54
N GLY A 102 14.73 -10.14 8.60
CA GLY A 102 13.89 -8.99 8.85
C GLY A 102 13.97 -7.93 7.75
N ALA A 103 12.91 -7.19 7.57
CA ALA A 103 12.86 -6.09 6.63
C ALA A 103 12.96 -4.75 7.33
N TRP A 104 12.59 -4.70 8.59
CA TRP A 104 12.48 -3.45 9.34
C TRP A 104 13.66 -3.26 10.27
N THR A 105 14.07 -2.00 10.44
CA THR A 105 15.18 -1.67 11.35
C THR A 105 14.68 -1.61 12.77
N ASP A 106 15.26 -2.43 13.65
CA ASP A 106 14.81 -2.57 15.05
C ASP A 106 14.85 -1.27 15.84
N SER A 107 15.75 -0.36 15.49
CA SER A 107 15.88 0.91 16.21
C SER A 107 14.88 1.96 15.74
N GLY A 108 14.15 1.70 14.70
CA GLY A 108 13.14 2.61 14.16
C GLY A 108 13.06 2.50 12.65
N ASP A 109 11.87 2.58 12.12
CA ASP A 109 11.65 2.51 10.69
C ASP A 109 10.34 3.18 10.32
N THR A 110 10.13 3.40 9.04
CA THR A 110 8.92 3.99 8.49
C THR A 110 8.42 3.12 7.35
N ALA A 111 7.18 2.69 7.43
CA ALA A 111 6.52 1.96 6.36
C ALA A 111 5.74 2.95 5.52
N THR A 112 5.88 2.87 4.22
CA THR A 112 5.11 3.69 3.27
C THR A 112 4.37 2.79 2.29
N LEU A 113 3.09 3.06 2.14
CA LEU A 113 2.21 2.35 1.21
C LEU A 113 1.99 3.23 -0.02
N TYR A 114 2.25 2.67 -1.20
CA TYR A 114 1.99 3.34 -2.48
C TYR A 114 0.93 2.58 -3.24
N CYS A 115 0.03 3.29 -3.92
CA CYS A 115 -0.92 2.65 -4.81
C CYS A 115 -0.17 2.11 -6.04
N TYR A 116 -0.84 1.27 -6.84
CA TYR A 116 -0.25 0.81 -8.09
C TYR A 116 0.09 1.96 -9.05
N CYS A 117 -0.51 3.11 -8.84
CA CYS A 117 -0.26 4.31 -9.65
C CYS A 117 0.98 5.08 -9.21
N GLY A 118 1.65 4.65 -8.13
CA GLY A 118 2.84 5.31 -7.61
C GLY A 118 2.58 6.43 -6.62
N ALA A 119 1.31 6.79 -6.37
CA ALA A 119 1.00 7.81 -5.38
C ALA A 119 1.10 7.23 -3.97
N ARG A 120 1.62 8.05 -3.04
CA ARG A 120 1.69 7.64 -1.64
C ARG A 120 0.30 7.63 -1.04
N ALA A 121 -0.08 6.51 -0.48
CA ALA A 121 -1.39 6.34 0.14
C ALA A 121 -1.35 6.51 1.65
N SER A 122 -0.28 6.07 2.30
CA SER A 122 -0.19 6.09 3.76
C SER A 122 1.25 5.91 4.19
N THR A 123 1.56 6.37 5.40
CA THR A 123 2.88 6.15 6.00
C THR A 123 2.70 5.98 7.50
N MET A 124 3.55 5.18 8.12
CA MET A 124 3.56 4.99 9.57
C MET A 124 4.99 4.81 10.04
N LYS A 125 5.34 5.56 11.09
CA LYS A 125 6.66 5.50 11.69
C LYS A 125 6.59 4.82 13.05
N LYS A 126 7.59 3.99 13.35
CA LYS A 126 7.79 3.38 14.68
C LYS A 126 9.18 3.65 15.19
#